data_7b2a8bc8dab6e83816bc3732065bf854
#
_entry.id   7b2a8bc8dab6e83816bc3732065bf854
#
_cell.length_a   1.000
_cell.length_b   1.000
_cell.length_c   1.000
_cell.angle_alpha   90.00
_cell.angle_beta   90.00
_cell.angle_gamma   90.00
#
_symmetry.space_group_name_H-M   'P 1'
#
loop_
_entity.id
_entity.type
_entity.pdbx_description
1 polymer ?
#
loop_
_entity_poly.entity_id
_entity_poly.type
_entity_poly.pdbx_seq_one_letter_code
_entity_poly.pdbx_strand_id
1 'polypeptide(L)'
;MLAIEESQKLTLSNLPSLSLFTGTDQGQFEVMKSQVLKQIGYDSANLNFAYFDMKEVVYKDVELELVSLPFFADEKIVILDHFVDITSAKKRFLTDDELKSFEEYLDNPSPTTKLLIFAEGKLDSKRRLVKLLKRDAKVFDAVEAKEQELRQYFQKWSQKQGLQFTNHSFENLLIKSGFQFSEVQKNLLFLQSYKEDSVIEEEDIVNAIPKTLQDNIFDLTQFILTKKMDQARDLVRDLTLQGEDEIKLIAVMLGQFRTFTQVKILAESGQTESQIGSSLGSFLGRNPNPYQIKFALRDSRGLSLSFLKQAISYLIETDYQIKTGLYEKSFLFEKVLLQIASQVN
;
A
#
# COMPACT_ATOMS: atom_id res chain seq x y z
N MET A 1 4.02 16.72 -3.54
CA MET A 1 4.70 16.65 -2.22
C MET A 1 3.88 15.70 -1.37
N LEU A 2 4.50 14.70 -0.80
CA LEU A 2 3.81 13.72 0.04
C LEU A 2 3.33 14.36 1.36
N ALA A 3 2.21 13.88 1.90
CA ALA A 3 1.69 14.35 3.19
C ALA A 3 2.72 14.21 4.32
N ILE A 4 3.51 13.16 4.27
CA ILE A 4 4.63 12.94 5.20
C ILE A 4 5.71 14.04 5.10
N GLU A 5 6.03 14.56 3.90
CA GLU A 5 7.01 15.66 3.75
C GLU A 5 6.44 17.00 4.25
N GLU A 6 5.13 17.19 4.12
CA GLU A 6 4.45 18.38 4.62
C GLU A 6 4.35 18.36 6.14
N SER A 7 3.97 17.22 6.72
CA SER A 7 3.86 17.05 8.17
C SER A 7 5.22 17.12 8.90
N GLN A 8 6.32 16.79 8.22
CA GLN A 8 7.69 16.95 8.76
C GLN A 8 8.06 18.40 9.11
N LYS A 9 7.32 19.38 8.64
CA LYS A 9 7.54 20.79 8.96
C LYS A 9 6.82 21.24 10.23
N LEU A 10 5.96 20.37 10.79
CA LEU A 10 5.26 20.67 12.03
C LEU A 10 6.23 20.62 13.22
N THR A 11 6.06 21.56 14.10
CA THR A 11 6.72 21.65 15.40
C THR A 11 5.70 22.11 16.42
N LEU A 12 6.02 22.00 17.71
CA LEU A 12 5.12 22.47 18.76
C LEU A 12 4.74 23.96 18.57
N SER A 13 5.66 24.78 18.08
CA SER A 13 5.45 26.24 17.90
C SER A 13 4.60 26.63 16.70
N ASN A 14 4.53 25.78 15.66
CA ASN A 14 3.76 26.06 14.45
C ASN A 14 2.59 25.11 14.24
N LEU A 15 2.25 24.31 15.26
CA LEU A 15 1.15 23.36 15.20
C LEU A 15 -0.18 24.11 15.07
N PRO A 16 -1.00 23.85 14.03
CA PRO A 16 -2.32 24.45 13.91
C PRO A 16 -3.22 24.07 15.07
N SER A 17 -4.22 24.93 15.38
CA SER A 17 -5.20 24.64 16.41
C SER A 17 -6.00 23.34 16.12
N LEU A 18 -6.22 23.03 14.86
CA LEU A 18 -6.87 21.80 14.42
C LEU A 18 -6.09 21.17 13.26
N SER A 19 -5.66 19.93 13.45
CA SER A 19 -4.92 19.15 12.44
C SER A 19 -5.57 17.79 12.24
N LEU A 20 -5.80 17.42 10.98
CA LEU A 20 -6.37 16.14 10.59
C LEU A 20 -5.37 15.35 9.74
N PHE A 21 -4.97 14.20 10.23
CA PHE A 21 -4.10 13.24 9.55
C PHE A 21 -4.95 12.06 9.09
N THR A 22 -4.94 11.79 7.78
CA THR A 22 -5.78 10.75 7.16
C THR A 22 -5.05 10.12 5.99
N GLY A 23 -5.65 9.15 5.34
CA GLY A 23 -5.14 8.58 4.08
C GLY A 23 -5.30 7.09 3.96
N THR A 24 -5.21 6.61 2.74
CA THR A 24 -5.39 5.20 2.37
C THR A 24 -4.07 4.44 2.25
N ASP A 25 -2.93 5.13 2.18
CA ASP A 25 -1.60 4.52 2.23
C ASP A 25 -1.18 4.33 3.69
N GLN A 26 -1.43 3.13 4.22
CA GLN A 26 -1.15 2.78 5.61
C GLN A 26 0.32 2.98 5.99
N GLY A 27 1.26 2.59 5.11
CA GLY A 27 2.69 2.74 5.38
C GLY A 27 3.09 4.19 5.54
N GLN A 28 2.63 5.06 4.64
CA GLN A 28 2.88 6.49 4.72
C GLN A 28 2.18 7.12 5.94
N PHE A 29 0.95 6.69 6.25
CA PHE A 29 0.18 7.17 7.40
C PHE A 29 0.88 6.88 8.73
N GLU A 30 1.33 5.66 8.96
CA GLU A 30 2.01 5.26 10.20
C GLU A 30 3.34 6.01 10.40
N VAL A 31 4.12 6.18 9.33
CA VAL A 31 5.35 6.96 9.40
C VAL A 31 5.05 8.43 9.68
N MET A 32 4.05 9.00 9.03
CA MET A 32 3.61 10.38 9.26
C MET A 32 3.18 10.59 10.72
N LYS A 33 2.34 9.70 11.26
CA LYS A 33 1.90 9.73 12.67
C LYS A 33 3.08 9.68 13.63
N SER A 34 3.96 8.69 13.48
CA SER A 34 5.14 8.53 14.35
C SER A 34 6.05 9.75 14.31
N GLN A 35 6.27 10.33 13.13
CA GLN A 35 7.10 11.54 12.98
C GLN A 35 6.47 12.76 13.62
N VAL A 36 5.16 12.98 13.43
CA VAL A 36 4.44 14.12 14.04
C VAL A 36 4.51 14.05 15.56
N LEU A 37 4.20 12.89 16.15
CA LEU A 37 4.25 12.70 17.60
C LEU A 37 5.66 12.98 18.15
N LYS A 38 6.71 12.51 17.45
CA LYS A 38 8.10 12.79 17.81
C LYS A 38 8.45 14.28 17.72
N GLN A 39 8.01 14.97 16.66
CA GLN A 39 8.34 16.38 16.41
C GLN A 39 7.67 17.34 17.38
N ILE A 40 6.44 17.03 17.82
CA ILE A 40 5.75 17.82 18.85
C ILE A 40 6.25 17.48 20.25
N GLY A 41 7.15 16.49 20.40
CA GLY A 41 7.68 16.07 21.70
C GLY A 41 6.64 15.36 22.56
N TYR A 42 5.75 14.57 21.94
CA TYR A 42 4.74 13.81 22.68
C TYR A 42 5.38 12.89 23.70
N ASP A 43 4.95 13.04 24.96
CA ASP A 43 5.31 12.19 26.08
C ASP A 43 4.05 11.92 26.91
N SER A 44 3.73 10.66 27.11
CA SER A 44 2.55 10.25 27.90
C SER A 44 2.60 10.67 29.38
N ALA A 45 3.78 10.99 29.91
CA ALA A 45 3.96 11.50 31.26
C ALA A 45 3.77 13.03 31.37
N ASN A 46 3.73 13.73 30.23
CA ASN A 46 3.59 15.18 30.20
C ASN A 46 2.11 15.58 30.20
N LEU A 47 1.66 16.23 31.27
CA LEU A 47 0.28 16.65 31.49
C LEU A 47 -0.26 17.69 30.48
N ASN A 48 0.58 18.22 29.61
CA ASN A 48 0.12 19.08 28.51
C ASN A 48 -0.38 18.29 27.30
N PHE A 49 -0.24 16.96 27.32
CA PHE A 49 -0.76 16.06 26.28
C PHE A 49 -1.84 15.16 26.85
N ALA A 50 -2.95 15.06 26.15
CA ALA A 50 -3.98 14.08 26.39
C ALA A 50 -4.12 13.21 25.12
N TYR A 51 -3.94 11.90 25.26
CA TYR A 51 -4.03 10.93 24.16
C TYR A 51 -5.20 9.98 24.39
N PHE A 52 -6.06 9.88 23.40
CA PHE A 52 -7.24 9.00 23.42
C PHE A 52 -7.22 8.06 22.21
N ASP A 53 -7.24 6.76 22.49
CA ASP A 53 -7.55 5.77 21.45
C ASP A 53 -9.07 5.67 21.31
N MET A 54 -9.60 6.18 20.21
CA MET A 54 -11.05 6.24 19.96
C MET A 54 -11.71 4.87 19.81
N LYS A 55 -10.93 3.77 19.75
CA LYS A 55 -11.45 2.39 19.78
C LYS A 55 -11.91 1.94 21.16
N GLU A 56 -11.34 2.52 22.21
CA GLU A 56 -11.46 2.02 23.58
C GLU A 56 -11.95 3.10 24.58
N VAL A 57 -11.94 4.38 24.19
CA VAL A 57 -12.24 5.50 25.07
C VAL A 57 -13.73 5.64 25.33
N VAL A 58 -14.07 6.09 26.54
CA VAL A 58 -15.40 6.64 26.84
C VAL A 58 -15.43 8.08 26.35
N TYR A 59 -16.30 8.39 25.39
CA TYR A 59 -16.33 9.71 24.74
C TYR A 59 -16.49 10.89 25.72
N LYS A 60 -17.19 10.69 26.84
CA LYS A 60 -17.32 11.69 27.87
C LYS A 60 -16.01 12.20 28.45
N ASP A 61 -14.98 11.34 28.51
CA ASP A 61 -13.65 11.74 28.98
C ASP A 61 -12.96 12.62 27.94
N VAL A 62 -13.14 12.31 26.66
CA VAL A 62 -12.69 13.15 25.54
C VAL A 62 -13.35 14.52 25.60
N GLU A 63 -14.67 14.56 25.73
CA GLU A 63 -15.46 15.79 25.80
C GLU A 63 -15.00 16.70 26.95
N LEU A 64 -14.82 16.13 28.16
CA LEU A 64 -14.30 16.86 29.31
C LEU A 64 -12.88 17.41 29.05
N GLU A 65 -12.03 16.61 28.44
CA GLU A 65 -10.66 17.06 28.14
C GLU A 65 -10.63 18.14 27.05
N LEU A 66 -11.47 18.09 26.05
CA LEU A 66 -11.52 19.11 25.01
C LEU A 66 -11.89 20.51 25.54
N VAL A 67 -12.71 20.60 26.57
CA VAL A 67 -13.18 21.88 27.13
C VAL A 67 -12.43 22.32 28.39
N SER A 68 -11.67 21.45 29.07
CA SER A 68 -10.90 21.80 30.26
C SER A 68 -9.75 22.74 29.89
N LEU A 69 -9.32 23.54 30.87
CA LEU A 69 -8.17 24.43 30.72
C LEU A 69 -6.86 23.66 30.94
N PRO A 70 -5.75 24.06 30.29
CA PRO A 70 -4.44 23.51 30.58
C PRO A 70 -4.01 23.85 32.01
N PHE A 71 -3.27 22.91 32.68
CA PHE A 71 -2.88 23.09 34.08
C PHE A 71 -1.55 23.87 34.25
N PHE A 72 -0.59 23.64 33.36
CA PHE A 72 0.79 24.11 33.53
C PHE A 72 1.35 24.85 32.31
N ALA A 73 0.56 25.08 31.28
CA ALA A 73 0.95 25.74 30.05
C ALA A 73 -0.15 26.65 29.53
N ASP A 74 0.17 27.52 28.57
CA ASP A 74 -0.81 28.37 27.90
C ASP A 74 -1.73 27.58 26.96
N GLU A 75 -1.24 26.47 26.43
CA GLU A 75 -1.97 25.59 25.52
C GLU A 75 -1.72 24.12 25.87
N LYS A 76 -2.70 23.26 25.57
CA LYS A 76 -2.58 21.81 25.64
C LYS A 76 -2.84 21.17 24.30
N ILE A 77 -2.39 19.91 24.14
CA ILE A 77 -2.56 19.15 22.94
C ILE A 77 -3.43 17.91 23.23
N VAL A 78 -4.55 17.83 22.56
CA VAL A 78 -5.43 16.65 22.60
C VAL A 78 -5.25 15.84 21.30
N ILE A 79 -4.96 14.58 21.45
CA ILE A 79 -4.70 13.64 20.34
C ILE A 79 -5.82 12.60 20.34
N LEU A 80 -6.58 12.56 19.24
CA LEU A 80 -7.58 11.54 19.00
C LEU A 80 -7.02 10.57 17.94
N ASP A 81 -6.70 9.37 18.37
CA ASP A 81 -6.16 8.34 17.50
C ASP A 81 -7.24 7.32 17.10
N HIS A 82 -7.06 6.68 15.95
CA HIS A 82 -8.00 5.72 15.38
C HIS A 82 -9.43 6.26 15.22
N PHE A 83 -9.59 7.56 14.91
CA PHE A 83 -10.90 8.17 14.74
C PHE A 83 -11.56 7.76 13.41
N VAL A 84 -11.79 6.46 13.25
CA VAL A 84 -12.32 5.85 12.01
C VAL A 84 -13.77 6.22 11.72
N ASP A 85 -14.49 6.77 12.71
CA ASP A 85 -15.89 7.21 12.57
C ASP A 85 -16.10 8.29 11.51
N ILE A 86 -15.05 9.03 11.14
CA ILE A 86 -15.08 10.02 10.05
C ILE A 86 -14.68 9.44 8.69
N THR A 87 -14.34 8.16 8.63
CA THR A 87 -13.93 7.48 7.41
C THR A 87 -15.07 6.68 6.78
N SER A 88 -14.81 6.09 5.61
CA SER A 88 -15.73 5.16 4.94
C SER A 88 -15.73 3.74 5.54
N ALA A 89 -15.02 3.51 6.66
CA ALA A 89 -15.02 2.24 7.38
C ALA A 89 -16.44 1.89 7.87
N LYS A 90 -16.74 0.58 7.88
CA LYS A 90 -18.05 0.10 8.38
C LYS A 90 -18.16 0.14 9.90
N LYS A 91 -17.02 -0.03 10.60
CA LYS A 91 -16.96 -0.05 12.05
C LYS A 91 -17.02 1.38 12.58
N ARG A 92 -17.85 1.58 13.61
CA ARG A 92 -17.98 2.84 14.35
C ARG A 92 -17.76 2.57 15.83
N PHE A 93 -17.26 3.56 16.53
CA PHE A 93 -17.00 3.51 17.96
C PHE A 93 -17.87 4.51 18.72
N LEU A 94 -18.23 5.63 18.08
CA LEU A 94 -19.07 6.67 18.65
C LEU A 94 -20.53 6.53 18.21
N THR A 95 -21.44 6.87 19.10
CA THR A 95 -22.86 7.02 18.81
C THR A 95 -23.12 8.29 17.98
N ASP A 96 -24.30 8.39 17.39
CA ASP A 96 -24.67 9.57 16.60
C ASP A 96 -24.80 10.83 17.52
N ASP A 97 -25.18 10.68 18.79
CA ASP A 97 -25.24 11.78 19.75
C ASP A 97 -23.83 12.27 20.14
N GLU A 98 -22.89 11.36 20.37
CA GLU A 98 -21.50 11.71 20.65
C GLU A 98 -20.83 12.39 19.45
N LEU A 99 -21.09 11.93 18.24
CA LEU A 99 -20.61 12.59 17.02
C LEU A 99 -21.19 14.01 16.89
N LYS A 100 -22.46 14.19 17.25
CA LYS A 100 -23.10 15.50 17.24
C LYS A 100 -22.50 16.43 18.30
N SER A 101 -22.25 15.94 19.52
CA SER A 101 -21.55 16.71 20.57
C SER A 101 -20.16 17.15 20.09
N PHE A 102 -19.42 16.27 19.39
CA PHE A 102 -18.13 16.64 18.81
C PHE A 102 -18.25 17.68 17.68
N GLU A 103 -19.30 17.63 16.85
CA GLU A 103 -19.59 18.67 15.86
C GLU A 103 -19.86 20.04 16.52
N GLU A 104 -20.62 20.05 17.63
CA GLU A 104 -20.90 21.26 18.40
C GLU A 104 -19.62 21.86 19.01
N TYR A 105 -18.71 21.02 19.51
CA TYR A 105 -17.40 21.47 19.96
C TYR A 105 -16.58 22.12 18.83
N LEU A 106 -16.57 21.55 17.62
CA LEU A 106 -15.85 22.10 16.48
C LEU A 106 -16.40 23.45 15.97
N ASP A 107 -17.68 23.73 16.21
CA ASP A 107 -18.26 25.04 15.88
C ASP A 107 -17.78 26.15 16.84
N ASN A 108 -17.32 25.80 18.07
CA ASN A 108 -16.73 26.74 19.02
C ASN A 108 -15.60 26.09 19.86
N PRO A 109 -14.45 25.76 19.22
CA PRO A 109 -13.36 25.06 19.89
C PRO A 109 -12.68 25.92 20.96
N SER A 110 -12.17 25.25 22.00
CA SER A 110 -11.36 25.92 23.03
C SER A 110 -10.11 26.56 22.41
N PRO A 111 -9.86 27.85 22.64
CA PRO A 111 -8.70 28.54 22.07
C PRO A 111 -7.35 28.07 22.66
N THR A 112 -7.37 27.39 23.81
CA THR A 112 -6.19 26.87 24.51
C THR A 112 -5.94 25.39 24.21
N THR A 113 -6.75 24.76 23.34
CA THR A 113 -6.62 23.35 22.98
C THR A 113 -6.20 23.21 21.52
N LYS A 114 -5.05 22.58 21.27
CA LYS A 114 -4.66 22.12 19.94
C LYS A 114 -5.12 20.68 19.76
N LEU A 115 -5.90 20.44 18.73
CA LEU A 115 -6.51 19.13 18.46
C LEU A 115 -5.86 18.46 17.25
N LEU A 116 -5.30 17.27 17.48
CA LEU A 116 -4.75 16.40 16.44
C LEU A 116 -5.65 15.18 16.29
N ILE A 117 -6.12 14.94 15.09
CA ILE A 117 -6.98 13.79 14.77
C ILE A 117 -6.26 12.88 13.80
N PHE A 118 -6.05 11.62 14.19
CA PHE A 118 -5.51 10.56 13.34
C PHE A 118 -6.65 9.61 12.94
N ALA A 119 -6.95 9.58 11.63
CA ALA A 119 -8.04 8.80 11.06
C ALA A 119 -7.57 8.07 9.81
N GLU A 120 -7.03 6.87 10.01
CA GLU A 120 -6.58 6.02 8.89
C GLU A 120 -7.76 5.66 7.97
N GLY A 121 -7.57 5.83 6.67
CA GLY A 121 -8.52 5.47 5.63
C GLY A 121 -9.08 6.66 4.87
N LYS A 122 -10.03 6.39 3.99
CA LYS A 122 -10.68 7.40 3.16
C LYS A 122 -11.78 8.12 3.94
N LEU A 123 -11.73 9.45 4.01
CA LEU A 123 -12.76 10.26 4.64
C LEU A 123 -14.12 10.11 3.94
N ASP A 124 -15.20 9.98 4.73
CA ASP A 124 -16.57 9.98 4.21
C ASP A 124 -17.07 11.42 4.03
N SER A 125 -16.85 11.98 2.84
CA SER A 125 -17.21 13.38 2.51
C SER A 125 -18.72 13.68 2.59
N LYS A 126 -19.59 12.67 2.78
CA LYS A 126 -21.04 12.88 2.97
C LYS A 126 -21.35 13.35 4.38
N ARG A 127 -20.52 13.03 5.37
CA ARG A 127 -20.73 13.38 6.77
C ARG A 127 -20.51 14.86 7.02
N ARG A 128 -21.37 15.46 7.86
CA ARG A 128 -21.25 16.85 8.27
C ARG A 128 -19.92 17.09 8.98
N LEU A 129 -19.56 16.22 9.92
CA LEU A 129 -18.30 16.28 10.67
C LEU A 129 -17.07 16.36 9.74
N VAL A 130 -17.03 15.57 8.68
CA VAL A 130 -15.91 15.60 7.71
C VAL A 130 -15.89 16.94 6.94
N LYS A 131 -17.05 17.54 6.66
CA LYS A 131 -17.10 18.86 6.01
C LYS A 131 -16.58 19.96 6.93
N LEU A 132 -16.94 19.92 8.24
CA LEU A 132 -16.42 20.84 9.25
C LEU A 132 -14.89 20.70 9.38
N LEU A 133 -14.39 19.47 9.56
CA LEU A 133 -12.97 19.21 9.65
C LEU A 133 -12.21 19.68 8.40
N LYS A 134 -12.72 19.46 7.20
CA LYS A 134 -12.09 19.95 5.97
C LYS A 134 -12.10 21.48 5.82
N ARG A 135 -13.06 22.16 6.43
CA ARG A 135 -13.14 23.63 6.44
C ARG A 135 -12.11 24.25 7.39
N ASP A 136 -11.96 23.67 8.58
CA ASP A 136 -11.27 24.32 9.70
C ASP A 136 -9.91 23.70 10.02
N ALA A 137 -9.67 22.43 9.65
CA ALA A 137 -8.41 21.75 9.95
C ALA A 137 -7.38 21.91 8.85
N LYS A 138 -6.11 21.93 9.25
CA LYS A 138 -5.01 21.60 8.35
C LYS A 138 -5.04 20.10 8.08
N VAL A 139 -5.32 19.71 6.85
CA VAL A 139 -5.48 18.29 6.45
C VAL A 139 -4.18 17.77 5.83
N PHE A 140 -3.72 16.62 6.32
CA PHE A 140 -2.59 15.85 5.79
C PHE A 140 -3.14 14.50 5.32
N ASP A 141 -3.19 14.30 4.00
CA ASP A 141 -3.84 13.12 3.38
C ASP A 141 -2.78 12.19 2.77
N ALA A 142 -2.45 11.11 3.45
CA ALA A 142 -1.51 10.08 3.04
C ALA A 142 -2.15 9.18 1.97
N VAL A 143 -2.30 9.70 0.77
CA VAL A 143 -2.76 8.94 -0.39
C VAL A 143 -1.61 8.17 -1.02
N GLU A 144 -1.93 7.14 -1.81
CA GLU A 144 -0.94 6.37 -2.56
C GLU A 144 -0.05 7.31 -3.39
N ALA A 145 1.26 7.23 -3.13
CA ALA A 145 2.26 8.08 -3.76
C ALA A 145 2.41 7.74 -5.25
N LYS A 146 2.57 8.77 -6.09
CA LYS A 146 2.99 8.54 -7.47
C LYS A 146 4.44 8.04 -7.47
N GLU A 147 4.77 7.21 -8.46
CA GLU A 147 6.10 6.62 -8.60
C GLU A 147 7.24 7.65 -8.46
N GLN A 148 7.11 8.79 -9.12
CA GLN A 148 8.14 9.84 -9.08
C GLN A 148 8.26 10.47 -7.69
N GLU A 149 7.15 10.66 -6.96
CA GLU A 149 7.15 11.20 -5.59
C GLU A 149 7.78 10.20 -4.62
N LEU A 150 7.41 8.91 -4.75
CA LEU A 150 7.97 7.82 -3.97
C LEU A 150 9.50 7.73 -4.16
N ARG A 151 9.94 7.76 -5.44
CA ARG A 151 11.36 7.74 -5.81
C ARG A 151 12.12 8.90 -5.16
N GLN A 152 11.64 10.12 -5.31
CA GLN A 152 12.28 11.31 -4.75
C GLN A 152 12.34 11.26 -3.21
N TYR A 153 11.26 10.83 -2.58
CA TYR A 153 11.21 10.71 -1.12
C TYR A 153 12.24 9.70 -0.61
N PHE A 154 12.27 8.49 -1.15
CA PHE A 154 13.16 7.44 -0.67
C PHE A 154 14.62 7.64 -1.10
N GLN A 155 14.90 8.33 -2.21
CA GLN A 155 16.26 8.78 -2.53
C GLN A 155 16.79 9.75 -1.46
N LYS A 156 16.01 10.76 -1.08
CA LYS A 156 16.38 11.70 -0.01
C LYS A 156 16.51 10.98 1.34
N TRP A 157 15.61 10.04 1.62
CA TRP A 157 15.65 9.26 2.85
C TRP A 157 16.93 8.43 2.92
N SER A 158 17.26 7.69 1.87
CA SER A 158 18.48 6.87 1.78
C SER A 158 19.74 7.71 1.98
N GLN A 159 19.83 8.87 1.33
CA GLN A 159 20.95 9.79 1.49
C GLN A 159 21.11 10.25 2.95
N LYS A 160 20.00 10.59 3.63
CA LYS A 160 20.02 10.97 5.06
C LYS A 160 20.47 9.83 5.98
N GLN A 161 20.20 8.58 5.58
CA GLN A 161 20.65 7.38 6.31
C GLN A 161 22.06 6.92 5.94
N GLY A 162 22.73 7.63 5.03
CA GLY A 162 24.06 7.28 4.56
C GLY A 162 24.11 6.13 3.54
N LEU A 163 22.97 5.63 3.09
CA LEU A 163 22.90 4.57 2.07
C LEU A 163 23.22 5.11 0.68
N GLN A 164 24.13 4.46 -0.01
CA GLN A 164 24.51 4.75 -1.39
C GLN A 164 24.08 3.59 -2.29
N PHE A 165 23.49 3.92 -3.43
CA PHE A 165 23.03 2.93 -4.40
C PHE A 165 23.87 3.03 -5.68
N THR A 166 24.37 1.90 -6.15
CA THR A 166 25.08 1.82 -7.45
C THR A 166 24.07 1.78 -8.60
N ASN A 167 24.38 2.48 -9.70
CA ASN A 167 23.61 2.48 -10.95
C ASN A 167 22.11 2.15 -10.81
N HIS A 168 21.68 0.96 -11.27
CA HIS A 168 20.28 0.55 -11.30
C HIS A 168 19.76 -0.10 -10.01
N SER A 169 20.60 -0.24 -8.97
CA SER A 169 20.20 -0.95 -7.74
C SER A 169 19.00 -0.33 -7.03
N PHE A 170 18.94 1.01 -6.95
CA PHE A 170 17.78 1.69 -6.36
C PHE A 170 16.49 1.47 -7.17
N GLU A 171 16.59 1.45 -8.49
CA GLU A 171 15.47 1.14 -9.37
C GLU A 171 14.95 -0.27 -9.17
N ASN A 172 15.88 -1.25 -9.10
CA ASN A 172 15.53 -2.64 -8.83
C ASN A 172 14.86 -2.83 -7.46
N LEU A 173 15.30 -2.07 -6.44
CA LEU A 173 14.63 -2.03 -5.14
C LEU A 173 13.18 -1.58 -5.27
N LEU A 174 12.92 -0.46 -5.96
CA LEU A 174 11.57 0.06 -6.16
C LEU A 174 10.67 -0.93 -6.91
N ILE A 175 11.21 -1.55 -7.97
CA ILE A 175 10.50 -2.58 -8.75
C ILE A 175 10.14 -3.77 -7.86
N LYS A 176 11.12 -4.32 -7.12
CA LYS A 176 10.89 -5.46 -6.21
C LYS A 176 9.91 -5.13 -5.08
N SER A 177 9.88 -3.87 -4.63
CA SER A 177 8.93 -3.40 -3.63
C SER A 177 7.54 -3.07 -4.22
N GLY A 178 7.33 -3.28 -5.51
CA GLY A 178 6.06 -2.99 -6.21
C GLY A 178 5.65 -1.53 -6.16
N PHE A 179 6.59 -0.61 -5.92
CA PHE A 179 6.34 0.82 -5.68
C PHE A 179 5.37 1.10 -4.51
N GLN A 180 5.29 0.19 -3.53
CA GLN A 180 4.49 0.38 -2.34
C GLN A 180 5.36 1.01 -1.24
N PHE A 181 4.86 2.09 -0.64
CA PHE A 181 5.60 2.86 0.37
C PHE A 181 6.13 1.98 1.51
N SER A 182 5.25 1.15 2.10
CA SER A 182 5.60 0.24 3.20
C SER A 182 6.68 -0.78 2.82
N GLU A 183 6.59 -1.36 1.61
CA GLU A 183 7.56 -2.35 1.16
C GLU A 183 8.91 -1.74 0.83
N VAL A 184 8.94 -0.54 0.21
CA VAL A 184 10.20 0.18 -0.03
C VAL A 184 10.87 0.52 1.29
N GLN A 185 10.12 1.03 2.27
CA GLN A 185 10.64 1.37 3.59
C GLN A 185 11.22 0.14 4.31
N LYS A 186 10.45 -0.94 4.36
CA LYS A 186 10.85 -2.20 4.99
C LYS A 186 12.15 -2.75 4.36
N ASN A 187 12.21 -2.78 3.04
CA ASN A 187 13.37 -3.28 2.33
C ASN A 187 14.60 -2.37 2.52
N LEU A 188 14.42 -1.05 2.58
CA LEU A 188 15.50 -0.11 2.88
C LEU A 188 16.06 -0.29 4.29
N LEU A 189 15.18 -0.43 5.29
CA LEU A 189 15.61 -0.69 6.68
C LEU A 189 16.34 -2.03 6.79
N PHE A 190 15.89 -3.05 6.07
CA PHE A 190 16.56 -4.34 6.02
C PHE A 190 17.95 -4.23 5.38
N LEU A 191 18.07 -3.57 4.21
CA LEU A 191 19.35 -3.37 3.54
C LEU A 191 20.34 -2.55 4.36
N GLN A 192 19.86 -1.57 5.12
CA GLN A 192 20.69 -0.79 6.05
C GLN A 192 21.33 -1.67 7.13
N SER A 193 20.62 -2.72 7.58
CA SER A 193 21.14 -3.67 8.56
C SER A 193 21.96 -4.80 7.92
N TYR A 194 21.73 -5.07 6.64
CA TYR A 194 22.35 -6.16 5.90
C TYR A 194 23.79 -5.83 5.45
N LYS A 195 24.05 -4.57 5.08
CA LYS A 195 25.34 -4.10 4.53
C LYS A 195 26.07 -3.19 5.51
N GLU A 196 27.27 -3.57 5.90
CA GLU A 196 28.12 -2.77 6.82
C GLU A 196 28.71 -1.53 6.14
N ASP A 197 29.07 -1.60 4.85
CA ASP A 197 29.68 -0.52 4.09
C ASP A 197 28.68 0.50 3.53
N SER A 198 27.38 0.28 3.75
CA SER A 198 26.28 1.14 3.30
C SER A 198 26.19 1.38 1.78
N VAL A 199 26.97 0.63 0.96
CA VAL A 199 26.90 0.67 -0.51
C VAL A 199 26.08 -0.51 -1.01
N ILE A 200 24.92 -0.22 -1.57
CA ILE A 200 23.96 -1.23 -2.04
C ILE A 200 24.13 -1.44 -3.54
N GLU A 201 24.52 -2.65 -3.90
CA GLU A 201 24.69 -3.11 -5.26
C GLU A 201 23.45 -3.89 -5.75
N GLU A 202 23.39 -4.16 -7.04
CA GLU A 202 22.29 -4.94 -7.64
C GLU A 202 22.21 -6.36 -7.07
N GLU A 203 23.38 -6.96 -6.83
CA GLU A 203 23.48 -8.30 -6.25
C GLU A 203 22.93 -8.36 -4.82
N ASP A 204 23.13 -7.31 -4.02
CA ASP A 204 22.55 -7.21 -2.67
C ASP A 204 21.02 -7.22 -2.72
N ILE A 205 20.43 -6.49 -3.68
CA ILE A 205 18.98 -6.47 -3.88
C ILE A 205 18.45 -7.86 -4.25
N VAL A 206 19.19 -8.58 -5.10
CA VAL A 206 18.80 -9.94 -5.53
C VAL A 206 18.88 -10.92 -4.37
N ASN A 207 19.96 -10.86 -3.59
CA ASN A 207 20.24 -11.86 -2.53
C ASN A 207 19.50 -11.57 -1.22
N ALA A 208 19.37 -10.29 -0.85
CA ALA A 208 18.82 -9.88 0.43
C ALA A 208 17.28 -9.76 0.42
N ILE A 209 16.69 -9.33 -0.71
CA ILE A 209 15.24 -9.14 -0.78
C ILE A 209 14.59 -10.39 -1.40
N PRO A 210 13.80 -11.13 -0.62
CA PRO A 210 13.12 -12.32 -1.12
C PRO A 210 12.23 -12.01 -2.35
N LYS A 211 12.10 -12.97 -3.24
CA LYS A 211 11.11 -12.90 -4.32
C LYS A 211 9.71 -12.89 -3.73
N THR A 212 8.87 -12.00 -4.25
CA THR A 212 7.43 -12.04 -3.95
C THR A 212 6.78 -13.23 -4.64
N LEU A 213 5.58 -13.61 -4.19
CA LEU A 213 4.79 -14.62 -4.91
C LEU A 213 4.54 -14.20 -6.36
N GLN A 214 4.36 -12.90 -6.63
CA GLN A 214 4.21 -12.36 -7.97
C GLN A 214 5.44 -12.62 -8.84
N ASP A 215 6.65 -12.41 -8.30
CA ASP A 215 7.91 -12.68 -9.00
C ASP A 215 8.07 -14.17 -9.29
N ASN A 216 7.76 -15.03 -8.34
CA ASN A 216 7.81 -16.48 -8.50
C ASN A 216 6.82 -16.97 -9.57
N ILE A 217 5.60 -16.42 -9.60
CA ILE A 217 4.61 -16.75 -10.63
C ILE A 217 5.04 -16.21 -11.99
N PHE A 218 5.72 -15.05 -12.02
CA PHE A 218 6.32 -14.56 -13.25
C PHE A 218 7.36 -15.57 -13.80
N ASP A 219 8.28 -16.03 -12.97
CA ASP A 219 9.28 -17.04 -13.35
C ASP A 219 8.60 -18.34 -13.78
N LEU A 220 7.61 -18.83 -13.05
CA LEU A 220 6.82 -20.00 -13.39
C LEU A 220 6.19 -19.87 -14.79
N THR A 221 5.60 -18.71 -15.07
CA THR A 221 5.01 -18.43 -16.38
C THR A 221 6.08 -18.45 -17.48
N GLN A 222 7.26 -17.87 -17.23
CA GLN A 222 8.37 -17.91 -18.19
C GLN A 222 8.86 -19.35 -18.45
N PHE A 223 8.97 -20.17 -17.40
CA PHE A 223 9.32 -21.60 -17.58
C PHE A 223 8.31 -22.34 -18.44
N ILE A 224 7.02 -22.10 -18.22
CA ILE A 224 5.95 -22.71 -19.03
C ILE A 224 6.03 -22.25 -20.49
N LEU A 225 6.17 -20.93 -20.71
CA LEU A 225 6.24 -20.34 -22.05
C LEU A 225 7.51 -20.75 -22.82
N THR A 226 8.58 -21.11 -22.11
CA THR A 226 9.83 -21.62 -22.72
C THR A 226 9.95 -23.15 -22.67
N LYS A 227 8.86 -23.85 -22.28
CA LYS A 227 8.77 -25.32 -22.18
C LYS A 227 9.79 -25.96 -21.22
N LYS A 228 10.29 -25.20 -20.23
CA LYS A 228 11.23 -25.66 -19.19
C LYS A 228 10.45 -26.29 -18.02
N MET A 229 9.79 -27.42 -18.29
CA MET A 229 8.82 -28.00 -17.34
C MET A 229 9.45 -28.54 -16.06
N ASP A 230 10.71 -29.00 -16.10
CA ASP A 230 11.42 -29.45 -14.88
C ASP A 230 11.63 -28.29 -13.92
N GLN A 231 12.09 -27.12 -14.44
CA GLN A 231 12.24 -25.90 -13.64
C GLN A 231 10.89 -25.39 -13.11
N ALA A 232 9.83 -25.51 -13.90
CA ALA A 232 8.48 -25.16 -13.45
C ALA A 232 8.03 -26.04 -12.27
N ARG A 233 8.25 -27.36 -12.32
CA ARG A 233 7.92 -28.30 -11.26
C ARG A 233 8.72 -28.05 -9.99
N ASP A 234 10.03 -27.81 -10.13
CA ASP A 234 10.89 -27.51 -8.97
C ASP A 234 10.41 -26.25 -8.27
N LEU A 235 10.11 -25.18 -9.01
CA LEU A 235 9.59 -23.94 -8.44
C LEU A 235 8.23 -24.15 -7.74
N VAL A 236 7.30 -24.90 -8.35
CA VAL A 236 6.01 -25.22 -7.73
C VAL A 236 6.21 -25.99 -6.42
N ARG A 237 7.09 -26.99 -6.42
CA ARG A 237 7.42 -27.75 -5.20
C ARG A 237 7.97 -26.86 -4.10
N ASP A 238 8.90 -25.96 -4.43
CA ASP A 238 9.49 -25.03 -3.46
C ASP A 238 8.44 -24.07 -2.89
N LEU A 239 7.53 -23.54 -3.73
CA LEU A 239 6.43 -22.69 -3.28
C LEU A 239 5.46 -23.44 -2.37
N THR A 240 5.13 -24.69 -2.69
CA THR A 240 4.27 -25.54 -1.84
C THR A 240 4.93 -25.84 -0.49
N LEU A 241 6.24 -26.09 -0.47
CA LEU A 241 7.01 -26.27 0.77
C LEU A 241 7.06 -25.01 1.62
N GLN A 242 6.97 -23.81 1.01
CA GLN A 242 6.84 -22.52 1.69
C GLN A 242 5.42 -22.25 2.19
N GLY A 243 4.47 -23.15 1.95
CA GLY A 243 3.08 -23.04 2.39
C GLY A 243 2.14 -22.34 1.41
N GLU A 244 2.58 -22.09 0.16
CA GLU A 244 1.69 -21.56 -0.85
C GLU A 244 0.74 -22.64 -1.37
N ASP A 245 -0.55 -22.29 -1.47
CA ASP A 245 -1.61 -23.19 -1.95
C ASP A 245 -1.80 -23.05 -3.47
N GLU A 246 -2.04 -24.15 -4.17
CA GLU A 246 -2.21 -24.19 -5.62
C GLU A 246 -3.37 -23.30 -6.10
N ILE A 247 -4.43 -23.14 -5.32
CA ILE A 247 -5.54 -22.21 -5.62
C ILE A 247 -5.02 -20.78 -5.68
N LYS A 248 -4.15 -20.42 -4.74
CA LYS A 248 -3.51 -19.09 -4.71
C LYS A 248 -2.58 -18.90 -5.91
N LEU A 249 -1.77 -19.92 -6.24
CA LEU A 249 -0.91 -19.90 -7.43
C LEU A 249 -1.73 -19.70 -8.71
N ILE A 250 -2.84 -20.45 -8.89
CA ILE A 250 -3.76 -20.28 -10.03
C ILE A 250 -4.33 -18.85 -10.07
N ALA A 251 -4.76 -18.29 -8.94
CA ALA A 251 -5.35 -16.97 -8.89
C ALA A 251 -4.34 -15.89 -9.33
N VAL A 252 -3.07 -15.98 -8.91
CA VAL A 252 -2.02 -15.04 -9.33
C VAL A 252 -1.66 -15.22 -10.80
N MET A 253 -1.52 -16.47 -11.29
CA MET A 253 -1.30 -16.75 -12.71
C MET A 253 -2.45 -16.22 -13.58
N LEU A 254 -3.70 -16.42 -13.16
CA LEU A 254 -4.88 -15.90 -13.85
C LEU A 254 -4.85 -14.37 -13.96
N GLY A 255 -4.45 -13.69 -12.89
CA GLY A 255 -4.22 -12.24 -12.88
C GLY A 255 -3.16 -11.82 -13.90
N GLN A 256 -2.05 -12.54 -13.99
CA GLN A 256 -0.97 -12.26 -14.94
C GLN A 256 -1.43 -12.46 -16.40
N PHE A 257 -2.05 -13.59 -16.75
CA PHE A 257 -2.54 -13.83 -18.10
C PHE A 257 -3.65 -12.86 -18.52
N ARG A 258 -4.50 -12.43 -17.58
CA ARG A 258 -5.48 -11.33 -17.80
C ARG A 258 -4.77 -10.03 -18.14
N THR A 259 -3.75 -9.67 -17.39
CA THR A 259 -2.95 -8.46 -17.66
C THR A 259 -2.29 -8.54 -19.03
N PHE A 260 -1.67 -9.67 -19.39
CA PHE A 260 -1.09 -9.88 -20.73
C PHE A 260 -2.15 -9.70 -21.82
N THR A 261 -3.34 -10.27 -21.65
CA THR A 261 -4.43 -10.15 -22.60
C THR A 261 -4.90 -8.71 -22.78
N GLN A 262 -5.13 -8.00 -21.67
CA GLN A 262 -5.62 -6.62 -21.69
C GLN A 262 -4.59 -5.70 -22.33
N VAL A 263 -3.34 -5.79 -21.90
CA VAL A 263 -2.22 -4.98 -22.45
C VAL A 263 -2.06 -5.23 -23.94
N LYS A 264 -2.12 -6.51 -24.37
CA LYS A 264 -1.99 -6.86 -25.79
C LYS A 264 -3.13 -6.30 -26.64
N ILE A 265 -4.39 -6.42 -26.19
CA ILE A 265 -5.56 -5.85 -26.88
C ILE A 265 -5.39 -4.32 -27.07
N LEU A 266 -4.97 -3.62 -26.01
CA LEU A 266 -4.80 -2.17 -26.06
C LEU A 266 -3.61 -1.79 -26.95
N ALA A 267 -2.50 -2.53 -26.91
CA ALA A 267 -1.34 -2.32 -27.78
C ALA A 267 -1.69 -2.57 -29.27
N GLU A 268 -2.45 -3.62 -29.59
CA GLU A 268 -2.93 -3.92 -30.95
C GLU A 268 -3.95 -2.85 -31.46
N SER A 269 -4.61 -2.12 -30.54
CA SER A 269 -5.43 -0.95 -30.91
C SER A 269 -4.62 0.35 -31.11
N GLY A 270 -3.28 0.27 -31.06
CA GLY A 270 -2.38 1.38 -31.30
C GLY A 270 -2.11 2.29 -30.11
N GLN A 271 -2.49 1.90 -28.88
CA GLN A 271 -2.22 2.69 -27.69
C GLN A 271 -0.75 2.61 -27.27
N THR A 272 -0.21 3.74 -26.84
CA THR A 272 1.12 3.82 -26.22
C THR A 272 1.10 3.24 -24.80
N GLU A 273 2.27 2.91 -24.23
CA GLU A 273 2.40 2.41 -22.87
C GLU A 273 1.68 3.28 -21.83
N SER A 274 1.83 4.61 -21.93
CA SER A 274 1.17 5.57 -21.04
C SER A 274 -0.36 5.56 -21.20
N GLN A 275 -0.87 5.45 -22.43
CA GLN A 275 -2.31 5.35 -22.70
C GLN A 275 -2.89 4.02 -22.20
N ILE A 276 -2.17 2.93 -22.33
CA ILE A 276 -2.53 1.62 -21.77
C ILE A 276 -2.66 1.72 -20.25
N GLY A 277 -1.70 2.37 -19.59
CA GLY A 277 -1.75 2.61 -18.15
C GLY A 277 -3.01 3.37 -17.71
N SER A 278 -3.32 4.46 -18.41
CA SER A 278 -4.52 5.27 -18.14
C SER A 278 -5.82 4.49 -18.39
N SER A 279 -5.88 3.73 -19.49
CA SER A 279 -7.06 2.92 -19.85
C SER A 279 -7.31 1.82 -18.81
N LEU A 280 -6.27 1.10 -18.40
CA LEU A 280 -6.36 0.08 -17.35
C LEU A 280 -6.68 0.69 -15.99
N GLY A 281 -6.12 1.85 -15.66
CA GLY A 281 -6.43 2.57 -14.43
C GLY A 281 -7.90 2.93 -14.31
N SER A 282 -8.48 3.45 -15.39
CA SER A 282 -9.91 3.76 -15.45
C SER A 282 -10.79 2.52 -15.31
N PHE A 283 -10.38 1.40 -15.88
CA PHE A 283 -11.13 0.13 -15.83
C PHE A 283 -11.02 -0.56 -14.47
N LEU A 284 -9.83 -0.56 -13.85
CA LEU A 284 -9.55 -1.25 -12.59
C LEU A 284 -9.88 -0.40 -11.35
N GLY A 285 -10.16 0.89 -11.53
CA GLY A 285 -10.35 1.84 -10.43
C GLY A 285 -9.07 2.17 -9.64
N ARG A 286 -7.92 1.73 -10.13
CA ARG A 286 -6.58 2.02 -9.59
C ARG A 286 -5.57 2.08 -10.73
N ASN A 287 -4.55 2.92 -10.58
CA ASN A 287 -3.48 2.97 -11.57
C ASN A 287 -2.61 1.71 -11.48
N PRO A 288 -2.47 0.95 -12.57
CA PRO A 288 -1.54 -0.16 -12.59
C PRO A 288 -0.09 0.35 -12.55
N ASN A 289 0.80 -0.44 -11.95
CA ASN A 289 2.23 -0.12 -11.93
C ASN A 289 2.77 -0.04 -13.39
N PRO A 290 3.42 1.05 -13.79
CA PRO A 290 3.98 1.21 -15.14
C PRO A 290 4.93 0.09 -15.55
N TYR A 291 5.72 -0.43 -14.62
CA TYR A 291 6.61 -1.57 -14.89
C TYR A 291 5.86 -2.87 -15.17
N GLN A 292 4.73 -3.11 -14.50
CA GLN A 292 3.89 -4.26 -14.82
C GLN A 292 3.36 -4.18 -16.26
N ILE A 293 3.00 -2.98 -16.71
CA ILE A 293 2.58 -2.75 -18.10
C ILE A 293 3.73 -2.99 -19.06
N LYS A 294 4.91 -2.42 -18.78
CA LYS A 294 6.12 -2.59 -19.60
C LYS A 294 6.53 -4.04 -19.72
N PHE A 295 6.55 -4.79 -18.62
CA PHE A 295 6.83 -6.23 -18.63
C PHE A 295 5.75 -7.01 -19.35
N ALA A 296 4.46 -6.71 -19.12
CA ALA A 296 3.37 -7.36 -19.81
C ALA A 296 3.41 -7.13 -21.33
N LEU A 297 3.79 -5.92 -21.79
CA LEU A 297 4.00 -5.61 -23.20
C LEU A 297 5.14 -6.43 -23.81
N ARG A 298 6.28 -6.53 -23.10
CA ARG A 298 7.43 -7.31 -23.54
C ARG A 298 7.08 -8.79 -23.67
N ASP A 299 6.48 -9.36 -22.62
CA ASP A 299 6.33 -10.80 -22.47
C ASP A 299 5.11 -11.33 -23.26
N SER A 300 4.09 -10.50 -23.48
CA SER A 300 2.97 -10.86 -24.33
C SER A 300 3.21 -10.66 -25.83
N ARG A 301 4.32 -10.03 -26.22
CA ARG A 301 4.60 -9.67 -27.62
C ARG A 301 4.53 -10.88 -28.58
N GLY A 302 5.15 -11.99 -28.20
CA GLY A 302 5.19 -13.22 -28.99
C GLY A 302 3.96 -14.12 -28.84
N LEU A 303 3.02 -13.80 -27.95
CA LEU A 303 1.85 -14.64 -27.64
C LEU A 303 0.64 -14.18 -28.45
N SER A 304 -0.12 -15.13 -29.03
CA SER A 304 -1.38 -14.79 -29.71
C SER A 304 -2.51 -14.52 -28.71
N LEU A 305 -3.47 -13.67 -29.08
CA LEU A 305 -4.68 -13.45 -28.25
C LEU A 305 -5.48 -14.75 -28.05
N SER A 306 -5.47 -15.65 -29.05
CA SER A 306 -6.10 -16.98 -28.95
C SER A 306 -5.44 -17.80 -27.85
N PHE A 307 -4.11 -17.88 -27.84
CA PHE A 307 -3.35 -18.58 -26.80
C PHE A 307 -3.65 -18.02 -25.41
N LEU A 308 -3.58 -16.69 -25.23
CA LEU A 308 -3.82 -16.03 -23.94
C LEU A 308 -5.22 -16.31 -23.41
N LYS A 309 -6.25 -16.24 -24.26
CA LYS A 309 -7.64 -16.57 -23.90
C LYS A 309 -7.79 -18.04 -23.52
N GLN A 310 -7.13 -18.94 -24.23
CA GLN A 310 -7.17 -20.37 -23.94
C GLN A 310 -6.48 -20.70 -22.61
N ALA A 311 -5.32 -20.10 -22.34
CA ALA A 311 -4.63 -20.25 -21.05
C ALA A 311 -5.50 -19.76 -19.87
N ILE A 312 -6.19 -18.63 -20.03
CA ILE A 312 -7.17 -18.14 -19.04
C ILE A 312 -8.31 -19.17 -18.85
N SER A 313 -8.84 -19.72 -19.92
CA SER A 313 -9.92 -20.72 -19.83
C SER A 313 -9.47 -21.97 -19.09
N TYR A 314 -8.27 -22.48 -19.37
CA TYR A 314 -7.71 -23.62 -18.65
C TYR A 314 -7.52 -23.35 -17.16
N LEU A 315 -7.02 -22.18 -16.79
CA LEU A 315 -6.85 -21.80 -15.40
C LEU A 315 -8.19 -21.66 -14.65
N ILE A 316 -9.20 -21.07 -15.28
CA ILE A 316 -10.57 -20.96 -14.72
C ILE A 316 -11.18 -22.34 -14.51
N GLU A 317 -11.09 -23.22 -15.51
CA GLU A 317 -11.62 -24.57 -15.42
C GLU A 317 -10.92 -25.37 -14.32
N THR A 318 -9.60 -25.24 -14.19
CA THR A 318 -8.83 -25.91 -13.15
C THR A 318 -9.18 -25.38 -11.75
N ASP A 319 -9.33 -24.06 -11.58
CA ASP A 319 -9.78 -23.45 -10.31
C ASP A 319 -11.16 -24.00 -9.90
N TYR A 320 -12.08 -24.13 -10.85
CA TYR A 320 -13.39 -24.71 -10.62
C TYR A 320 -13.31 -26.20 -10.24
N GLN A 321 -12.51 -27.00 -10.96
CA GLN A 321 -12.35 -28.44 -10.67
C GLN A 321 -11.75 -28.69 -9.29
N ILE A 322 -10.77 -27.88 -8.87
CA ILE A 322 -10.19 -27.95 -7.52
C ILE A 322 -11.25 -27.62 -6.46
N LYS A 323 -11.99 -26.52 -6.63
CA LYS A 323 -12.99 -26.06 -5.66
C LYS A 323 -14.19 -26.99 -5.54
N THR A 324 -14.47 -27.76 -6.57
CA THR A 324 -15.54 -28.78 -6.56
C THR A 324 -15.05 -30.16 -6.08
N GLY A 325 -13.77 -30.33 -5.80
CA GLY A 325 -13.21 -31.57 -5.26
C GLY A 325 -13.19 -32.73 -6.24
N LEU A 326 -13.16 -32.48 -7.56
CA LEU A 326 -13.21 -33.51 -8.59
C LEU A 326 -11.96 -34.39 -8.60
N TYR A 327 -10.79 -33.77 -8.35
CA TYR A 327 -9.50 -34.45 -8.30
C TYR A 327 -8.58 -33.73 -7.30
N GLU A 328 -7.44 -34.34 -7.00
CA GLU A 328 -6.43 -33.74 -6.15
C GLU A 328 -5.87 -32.47 -6.78
N LYS A 329 -5.68 -31.42 -5.96
CA LYS A 329 -5.32 -30.09 -6.42
C LYS A 329 -3.94 -30.01 -7.05
N SER A 330 -2.96 -30.74 -6.54
CA SER A 330 -1.60 -30.77 -7.08
C SER A 330 -1.57 -31.39 -8.49
N PHE A 331 -2.33 -32.49 -8.69
CA PHE A 331 -2.48 -33.12 -10.00
C PHE A 331 -3.13 -32.19 -11.01
N LEU A 332 -4.23 -31.51 -10.63
CA LEU A 332 -4.92 -30.57 -11.52
C LEU A 332 -4.04 -29.37 -11.87
N PHE A 333 -3.27 -28.89 -10.91
CA PHE A 333 -2.34 -27.79 -11.13
C PHE A 333 -1.23 -28.18 -12.12
N GLU A 334 -0.58 -29.33 -11.91
CA GLU A 334 0.44 -29.81 -12.86
C GLU A 334 -0.14 -30.03 -14.26
N LYS A 335 -1.34 -30.60 -14.36
CA LYS A 335 -2.05 -30.80 -15.64
C LYS A 335 -2.24 -29.46 -16.37
N VAL A 336 -2.68 -28.41 -15.70
CA VAL A 336 -2.94 -27.12 -16.37
C VAL A 336 -1.62 -26.46 -16.84
N LEU A 337 -0.51 -26.60 -16.10
CA LEU A 337 0.80 -26.12 -16.54
C LEU A 337 1.22 -26.81 -17.84
N LEU A 338 1.06 -28.14 -17.93
CA LEU A 338 1.36 -28.92 -19.14
C LEU A 338 0.43 -28.53 -20.31
N GLN A 339 -0.86 -28.32 -20.03
CA GLN A 339 -1.81 -27.89 -21.08
C GLN A 339 -1.44 -26.55 -21.67
N ILE A 340 -1.09 -25.56 -20.83
CA ILE A 340 -0.64 -24.24 -21.30
C ILE A 340 0.65 -24.37 -22.10
N ALA A 341 1.66 -25.10 -21.58
CA ALA A 341 2.93 -25.31 -22.27
C ALA A 341 2.79 -25.98 -23.66
N SER A 342 1.84 -26.92 -23.79
CA SER A 342 1.58 -27.63 -25.07
C SER A 342 0.99 -26.70 -26.15
N GLN A 343 0.38 -25.60 -25.79
CA GLN A 343 -0.20 -24.63 -26.73
C GLN A 343 0.76 -23.54 -27.17
N VAL A 344 1.95 -23.47 -26.54
CA VAL A 344 3.01 -22.53 -26.95
C VAL A 344 3.63 -23.02 -28.24
N ASN A 345 3.54 -22.22 -29.30
CA ASN A 345 4.14 -22.50 -30.61
C ASN A 345 5.65 -22.42 -30.61
#